data_a9f0e5c8d49145b293258ac249e6abce
#
_entry.id   a9f0e5c8d49145b293258ac249e6abce
#
_cell.length_a   1.000
_cell.length_b   1.000
_cell.length_c   1.000
_cell.angle_alpha   90.00
_cell.angle_beta   90.00
_cell.angle_gamma   90.00
#
_symmetry.space_group_name_H-M   'P 1'
#
loop_
_entity.id
_entity.type
_entity.pdbx_description
1 polymer ?
#
loop_
_entity_poly.entity_id
_entity_poly.type
_entity_poly.pdbx_seq_one_letter_code
_entity_poly.pdbx_strand_id
1 'polypeptide(L)'
;MKIALVICNDMHMDIANANIILNNIVQTDGYEVVCDYTIADIIIVLTCAFGPNKMYSMRVIADIRLNAMRSARIIVSGCLVKLYSEDLKNIPGIEVKTFKELQKEPLNKLQNLIPQNKVIISTGCLHKCSYCVYPMIVGKYKSKTVESILAEIDNLYENESTIYITGAQETSDYGVDLYGTRKFATLMQKILEKYPNCNYIIGWFHPAGLTEELMSVITNNKNITEIMLHIQHVSDKILQDMNRTQFKDFESKLKTLKKLRPDLVISTEVIVGFPGETDAQFKELVNVLKKGYFSDIGVASYEAVEGTLAAKLPNQISTSEKKRRMEYIKSTFSATCYPADENSSQSIIDEYLKAYSLLQKLPQNVLVSEERQKYNLIAGTDTNEKLTFSNHFNYVVHKITNARSDFDKKQCKKMFSVYTDEAKTMFYEIIRNGNFKPALKERARYLLL
;
A
#
# COMPACT_ATOMS: atom_id res chain seq x y z
N MET A 1 1.66 3.39 30.01
CA MET A 1 2.01 2.25 29.13
C MET A 1 2.46 2.78 27.78
N LYS A 2 3.52 2.22 27.23
CA LYS A 2 4.04 2.58 25.91
C LYS A 2 3.40 1.71 24.82
N ILE A 3 2.88 2.35 23.76
CA ILE A 3 2.24 1.66 22.66
C ILE A 3 2.98 1.98 21.37
N ALA A 4 3.39 0.93 20.64
CA ALA A 4 3.93 1.05 19.30
C ALA A 4 2.90 0.59 18.27
N LEU A 5 2.83 1.29 17.15
CA LEU A 5 2.04 0.90 15.99
C LEU A 5 2.96 0.59 14.82
N VAL A 6 2.88 -0.62 14.30
CA VAL A 6 3.64 -1.09 13.14
C VAL A 6 2.70 -1.32 11.98
N ILE A 7 2.96 -0.67 10.85
CA ILE A 7 2.15 -0.76 9.65
C ILE A 7 2.96 -1.51 8.59
N CYS A 8 2.49 -2.69 8.20
CA CYS A 8 3.20 -3.55 7.24
C CYS A 8 3.08 -3.06 5.78
N ASN A 9 2.14 -2.17 5.50
CA ASN A 9 1.99 -1.58 4.17
C ASN A 9 1.42 -0.17 4.31
N ASP A 10 1.90 0.77 3.51
CA ASP A 10 1.40 2.15 3.47
C ASP A 10 0.13 2.31 2.59
N MET A 11 -0.57 1.22 2.34
CA MET A 11 -1.88 1.25 1.69
C MET A 11 -2.84 2.16 2.47
N HIS A 12 -3.63 2.93 1.74
CA HIS A 12 -4.47 4.01 2.28
C HIS A 12 -5.37 3.60 3.45
N MET A 13 -5.92 2.38 3.38
CA MET A 13 -6.78 1.84 4.44
C MET A 13 -6.02 1.61 5.74
N ASP A 14 -4.76 1.15 5.64
CA ASP A 14 -3.96 0.85 6.83
C ASP A 14 -3.57 2.14 7.54
N ILE A 15 -3.26 3.20 6.81
CA ILE A 15 -2.95 4.52 7.39
C ILE A 15 -4.21 5.16 8.02
N ALA A 16 -5.36 5.10 7.36
CA ALA A 16 -6.60 5.62 7.90
C ALA A 16 -7.00 4.89 9.20
N ASN A 17 -6.90 3.56 9.19
CA ASN A 17 -7.16 2.73 10.36
C ASN A 17 -6.14 2.96 11.47
N ALA A 18 -4.87 3.16 11.12
CA ALA A 18 -3.80 3.52 12.05
C ALA A 18 -4.12 4.84 12.77
N ASN A 19 -4.55 5.87 12.04
CA ASN A 19 -4.95 7.14 12.62
C ASN A 19 -6.13 7.01 13.58
N ILE A 20 -7.15 6.19 13.25
CA ILE A 20 -8.28 5.92 14.14
C ILE A 20 -7.79 5.22 15.43
N ILE A 21 -6.94 4.22 15.32
CA ILE A 21 -6.40 3.50 16.46
C ILE A 21 -5.57 4.42 17.36
N LEU A 22 -4.66 5.21 16.76
CA LEU A 22 -3.80 6.14 17.50
C LEU A 22 -4.61 7.22 18.19
N ASN A 23 -5.63 7.77 17.53
CA ASN A 23 -6.51 8.75 18.16
C ASN A 23 -7.26 8.18 19.38
N ASN A 24 -7.72 6.92 19.29
CA ASN A 24 -8.36 6.24 20.41
C ASN A 24 -7.40 6.03 21.59
N ILE A 25 -6.13 5.71 21.28
CA ILE A 25 -5.08 5.49 22.28
C ILE A 25 -4.71 6.82 22.96
N VAL A 26 -4.44 7.87 22.18
CA VAL A 26 -4.01 9.19 22.72
C VAL A 26 -5.07 9.82 23.61
N GLN A 27 -6.35 9.53 23.40
CA GLN A 27 -7.44 10.00 24.25
C GLN A 27 -7.64 9.16 25.52
N THR A 28 -6.93 8.04 25.65
CA THR A 28 -6.99 7.19 26.83
C THR A 28 -5.85 7.56 27.79
N ASP A 29 -6.16 8.02 28.98
CA ASP A 29 -5.18 8.42 29.99
C ASP A 29 -4.17 7.30 30.30
N GLY A 30 -2.90 7.68 30.42
CA GLY A 30 -1.82 6.79 30.80
C GLY A 30 -1.15 6.03 29.65
N TYR A 31 -1.48 6.35 28.39
CA TYR A 31 -0.79 5.79 27.22
C TYR A 31 0.13 6.79 26.57
N GLU A 32 1.30 6.32 26.13
CA GLU A 32 2.31 7.04 25.34
C GLU A 32 2.56 6.28 24.04
N VAL A 33 2.44 6.97 22.89
CA VAL A 33 2.77 6.39 21.59
C VAL A 33 4.27 6.50 21.37
N VAL A 34 4.92 5.35 21.12
CA VAL A 34 6.36 5.26 20.84
C VAL A 34 6.62 4.72 19.44
N CYS A 35 7.69 5.16 18.79
CA CYS A 35 8.09 4.67 17.48
C CYS A 35 8.90 3.37 17.56
N ASP A 36 9.62 3.17 18.66
CA ASP A 36 10.42 1.97 18.90
C ASP A 36 9.58 0.91 19.59
N TYR A 37 9.24 -0.15 18.87
CA TYR A 37 8.45 -1.25 19.43
C TYR A 37 9.24 -2.09 20.45
N THR A 38 10.57 -2.00 20.46
CA THR A 38 11.39 -2.80 21.41
C THR A 38 11.22 -2.38 22.86
N ILE A 39 10.76 -1.14 23.08
CA ILE A 39 10.47 -0.58 24.41
C ILE A 39 8.97 -0.46 24.71
N ALA A 40 8.12 -0.98 23.82
CA ALA A 40 6.67 -0.85 23.96
C ALA A 40 6.08 -1.96 24.84
N ASP A 41 5.11 -1.60 25.66
CA ASP A 41 4.30 -2.54 26.46
C ASP A 41 3.23 -3.24 25.59
N ILE A 42 2.71 -2.51 24.60
CA ILE A 42 1.71 -2.98 23.64
C ILE A 42 2.18 -2.64 22.24
N ILE A 43 2.15 -3.63 21.35
CA ILE A 43 2.52 -3.45 19.93
C ILE A 43 1.32 -3.83 19.09
N ILE A 44 0.82 -2.90 18.28
CA ILE A 44 -0.27 -3.16 17.34
C ILE A 44 0.33 -3.27 15.96
N VAL A 45 0.12 -4.41 15.30
CA VAL A 45 0.64 -4.69 13.96
C VAL A 45 -0.51 -4.68 12.97
N LEU A 46 -0.50 -3.71 12.05
CA LEU A 46 -1.46 -3.63 10.96
C LEU A 46 -0.90 -4.33 9.73
N THR A 47 -1.52 -5.44 9.38
CA THR A 47 -1.02 -6.38 8.38
C THR A 47 -1.71 -6.23 7.04
N CYS A 48 -0.99 -6.51 5.96
CA CYS A 48 -1.50 -6.59 4.60
C CYS A 48 -1.52 -8.05 4.12
N ALA A 49 -2.56 -8.41 3.35
CA ALA A 49 -2.72 -9.75 2.78
C ALA A 49 -2.52 -9.76 1.26
N PHE A 50 -2.00 -8.68 0.67
CA PHE A 50 -1.95 -8.49 -0.77
C PHE A 50 -0.57 -8.81 -1.33
N GLY A 51 -0.50 -9.78 -2.26
CA GLY A 51 0.73 -10.19 -2.94
C GLY A 51 1.90 -10.41 -1.97
N PRO A 52 3.08 -9.88 -2.27
CA PRO A 52 4.27 -10.07 -1.44
C PRO A 52 4.13 -9.49 -0.01
N ASN A 53 3.16 -8.60 0.22
CA ASN A 53 2.96 -8.00 1.53
C ASN A 53 2.40 -8.98 2.57
N LYS A 54 1.75 -10.08 2.15
CA LYS A 54 1.32 -11.16 3.05
C LYS A 54 2.52 -11.74 3.80
N MET A 55 3.52 -12.17 3.06
CA MET A 55 4.71 -12.80 3.63
C MET A 55 5.56 -11.78 4.39
N TYR A 56 5.64 -10.55 3.88
CA TYR A 56 6.23 -9.44 4.59
C TYR A 56 5.56 -9.22 5.95
N SER A 57 4.22 -9.19 6.00
CA SER A 57 3.47 -9.06 7.26
C SER A 57 3.80 -10.18 8.25
N MET A 58 3.89 -11.44 7.78
CA MET A 58 4.25 -12.58 8.63
C MET A 58 5.68 -12.46 9.19
N ARG A 59 6.63 -12.02 8.36
CA ARG A 59 8.02 -11.76 8.80
C ARG A 59 8.09 -10.65 9.85
N VAL A 60 7.34 -9.57 9.64
CA VAL A 60 7.26 -8.45 10.61
C VAL A 60 6.71 -8.94 11.95
N ILE A 61 5.65 -9.76 11.96
CA ILE A 61 5.11 -10.34 13.18
C ILE A 61 6.17 -11.18 13.92
N ALA A 62 6.87 -12.04 13.18
CA ALA A 62 7.93 -12.88 13.74
C ALA A 62 9.09 -12.03 14.29
N ASP A 63 9.53 -11.02 13.54
CA ASP A 63 10.59 -10.11 13.95
C ASP A 63 10.22 -9.33 15.22
N ILE A 64 9.01 -8.79 15.27
CA ILE A 64 8.50 -8.10 16.46
C ILE A 64 8.52 -9.04 17.67
N ARG A 65 8.02 -10.27 17.53
CA ARG A 65 7.98 -11.22 18.65
C ARG A 65 9.38 -11.55 19.17
N LEU A 66 10.38 -11.60 18.30
CA LEU A 66 11.76 -11.92 18.67
C LEU A 66 12.50 -10.75 19.33
N ASN A 67 12.16 -9.51 18.98
CA ASN A 67 12.87 -8.31 19.45
C ASN A 67 12.11 -7.50 20.50
N ALA A 68 10.80 -7.63 20.58
CA ALA A 68 10.00 -6.95 21.60
C ALA A 68 10.29 -7.47 23.01
N MET A 69 9.98 -6.66 24.01
CA MET A 69 9.99 -7.12 25.41
C MET A 69 9.15 -8.39 25.54
N ARG A 70 9.61 -9.34 26.35
CA ARG A 70 8.87 -10.61 26.58
C ARG A 70 7.48 -10.39 27.17
N SER A 71 7.32 -9.35 27.99
CA SER A 71 6.05 -8.93 28.58
C SER A 71 5.16 -8.16 27.61
N ALA A 72 5.68 -7.74 26.44
CA ALA A 72 4.92 -6.96 25.49
C ALA A 72 3.75 -7.76 24.90
N ARG A 73 2.57 -7.14 24.89
CA ARG A 73 1.40 -7.67 24.20
C ARG A 73 1.51 -7.31 22.73
N ILE A 74 1.45 -8.30 21.84
CA ILE A 74 1.47 -8.10 20.40
C ILE A 74 0.07 -8.36 19.86
N ILE A 75 -0.57 -7.34 19.32
CA ILE A 75 -1.92 -7.40 18.78
C ILE A 75 -1.80 -7.30 17.25
N VAL A 76 -2.19 -8.34 16.54
CA VAL A 76 -2.18 -8.40 15.08
C VAL A 76 -3.58 -8.10 14.55
N SER A 77 -3.66 -7.17 13.60
CA SER A 77 -4.91 -6.79 12.93
C SER A 77 -4.67 -6.51 11.44
N GLY A 78 -5.72 -6.17 10.72
CA GLY A 78 -5.63 -5.81 9.31
C GLY A 78 -6.17 -6.87 8.36
N CYS A 79 -5.77 -6.74 7.08
CA CYS A 79 -6.29 -7.58 5.99
C CYS A 79 -5.90 -9.06 6.15
N LEU A 80 -4.69 -9.32 6.64
CA LEU A 80 -4.21 -10.70 6.86
C LEU A 80 -5.11 -11.45 7.85
N VAL A 81 -5.56 -10.78 8.91
CA VAL A 81 -6.48 -11.38 9.91
C VAL A 81 -7.79 -11.83 9.29
N LYS A 82 -8.32 -11.09 8.31
CA LYS A 82 -9.56 -11.49 7.64
C LYS A 82 -9.44 -12.73 6.76
N LEU A 83 -8.30 -12.94 6.13
CA LEU A 83 -8.08 -14.08 5.23
C LEU A 83 -7.52 -15.31 5.94
N TYR A 84 -6.70 -15.10 6.97
CA TYR A 84 -5.91 -16.17 7.59
C TYR A 84 -6.05 -16.20 9.10
N SER A 85 -7.24 -15.85 9.63
CA SER A 85 -7.43 -15.74 11.09
C SER A 85 -7.16 -17.03 11.84
N GLU A 86 -7.51 -18.18 11.26
CA GLU A 86 -7.29 -19.47 11.89
C GLU A 86 -5.80 -19.84 11.97
N ASP A 87 -5.05 -19.56 10.91
CA ASP A 87 -3.60 -19.78 10.90
C ASP A 87 -2.90 -18.86 11.91
N LEU A 88 -3.32 -17.59 11.97
CA LEU A 88 -2.75 -16.62 12.89
C LEU A 88 -3.09 -16.89 14.35
N LYS A 89 -4.29 -17.38 14.68
CA LYS A 89 -4.68 -17.75 16.04
C LYS A 89 -3.84 -18.87 16.63
N ASN A 90 -3.27 -19.72 15.77
CA ASN A 90 -2.38 -20.81 16.17
C ASN A 90 -0.95 -20.34 16.46
N ILE A 91 -0.62 -19.06 16.19
CA ILE A 91 0.70 -18.49 16.49
C ILE A 91 0.75 -18.09 17.97
N PRO A 92 1.63 -18.70 18.78
CA PRO A 92 1.72 -18.36 20.19
C PRO A 92 2.34 -16.97 20.41
N GLY A 93 1.91 -16.29 21.46
CA GLY A 93 2.46 -15.01 21.89
C GLY A 93 1.98 -13.80 21.10
N ILE A 94 0.93 -13.95 20.29
CA ILE A 94 0.21 -12.86 19.66
C ILE A 94 -1.28 -12.92 19.95
N GLU A 95 -1.94 -11.77 19.94
CA GLU A 95 -3.39 -11.63 20.02
C GLU A 95 -3.92 -11.23 18.64
N VAL A 96 -4.87 -11.97 18.10
CA VAL A 96 -5.47 -11.68 16.79
C VAL A 96 -6.78 -10.93 17.00
N LYS A 97 -6.90 -9.72 16.46
CA LYS A 97 -8.09 -8.88 16.57
C LYS A 97 -8.48 -8.28 15.23
N THR A 98 -9.77 -8.27 14.95
CA THR A 98 -10.32 -7.51 13.83
C THR A 98 -10.23 -6.00 14.11
N PHE A 99 -10.30 -5.19 13.06
CA PHE A 99 -10.38 -3.72 13.23
C PHE A 99 -11.54 -3.30 14.13
N LYS A 100 -12.70 -3.95 13.98
CA LYS A 100 -13.88 -3.65 14.79
C LYS A 100 -13.65 -3.89 16.27
N GLU A 101 -12.84 -4.89 16.62
CA GLU A 101 -12.48 -5.17 18.03
C GLU A 101 -11.45 -4.19 18.58
N LEU A 102 -10.63 -3.58 17.70
CA LEU A 102 -9.69 -2.54 18.09
C LEU A 102 -10.33 -1.15 18.20
N GLN A 103 -11.39 -0.89 17.45
CA GLN A 103 -12.11 0.38 17.48
C GLN A 103 -13.10 0.38 18.65
N LYS A 104 -12.78 1.09 19.72
CA LYS A 104 -13.68 1.22 20.90
C LYS A 104 -14.76 2.21 20.60
N GLU A 105 -15.01 2.98 19.81
CA GLU A 105 -16.08 3.90 19.38
C GLU A 105 -15.59 4.92 18.32
N PRO A 106 -16.45 5.37 17.39
CA PRO A 106 -16.06 6.37 16.42
C PRO A 106 -15.82 7.72 17.10
N LEU A 107 -14.63 8.26 16.91
CA LEU A 107 -14.29 9.59 17.42
C LEU A 107 -14.89 10.68 16.55
N ASN A 108 -15.49 11.67 17.20
CA ASN A 108 -16.08 12.84 16.53
C ASN A 108 -15.04 13.86 16.00
N LYS A 109 -13.76 13.68 16.30
CA LYS A 109 -12.67 14.54 15.83
C LYS A 109 -11.44 13.69 15.57
N LEU A 110 -11.22 13.35 14.30
CA LEU A 110 -9.98 12.72 13.83
C LEU A 110 -8.88 13.79 13.77
N GLN A 111 -7.89 13.70 14.64
CA GLN A 111 -6.60 14.33 14.41
C GLN A 111 -5.75 13.34 13.62
N ASN A 112 -5.26 13.74 12.45
CA ASN A 112 -4.34 12.91 11.69
C ASN A 112 -2.95 12.94 12.36
N LEU A 113 -2.70 11.95 13.21
CA LEU A 113 -1.40 11.77 13.86
C LEU A 113 -0.34 11.27 12.89
N ILE A 114 -0.75 10.49 11.87
CA ILE A 114 0.09 10.14 10.73
C ILE A 114 -0.28 11.08 9.59
N PRO A 115 0.60 11.99 9.21
CA PRO A 115 0.34 12.93 8.12
C PRO A 115 0.05 12.18 6.82
N GLN A 116 -1.01 12.56 6.14
CA GLN A 116 -1.34 12.05 4.83
C GLN A 116 -1.98 13.17 3.99
N ASN A 117 -1.63 13.21 2.71
CA ASN A 117 -2.29 14.06 1.73
C ASN A 117 -3.33 13.30 0.90
N LYS A 118 -3.88 12.24 1.48
CA LYS A 118 -4.78 11.29 0.81
C LYS A 118 -6.18 11.38 1.40
N VAL A 119 -7.17 11.47 0.51
CA VAL A 119 -8.60 11.47 0.85
C VAL A 119 -9.22 10.20 0.29
N ILE A 120 -9.66 9.32 1.17
CA ILE A 120 -10.36 8.10 0.79
C ILE A 120 -11.84 8.42 0.65
N ILE A 121 -12.36 8.36 -0.58
CA ILE A 121 -13.74 8.73 -0.89
C ILE A 121 -14.73 7.57 -0.80
N SER A 122 -14.24 6.32 -0.90
CA SER A 122 -15.06 5.10 -0.83
C SER A 122 -14.24 3.91 -0.34
N THR A 123 -14.93 2.88 0.13
CA THR A 123 -14.35 1.57 0.51
C THR A 123 -15.08 0.46 -0.23
N GLY A 124 -14.41 -0.68 -0.43
CA GLY A 124 -14.94 -1.79 -1.20
C GLY A 124 -14.76 -1.62 -2.70
N CYS A 125 -15.27 -2.56 -3.47
CA CYS A 125 -15.19 -2.57 -4.93
C CYS A 125 -16.43 -3.29 -5.50
N LEU A 126 -16.99 -2.76 -6.57
CA LEU A 126 -18.14 -3.37 -7.29
C LEU A 126 -17.67 -4.39 -8.34
N HIS A 127 -16.42 -4.36 -8.73
CA HIS A 127 -15.85 -5.28 -9.71
C HIS A 127 -15.61 -6.67 -9.11
N LYS A 128 -15.70 -7.68 -9.97
CA LYS A 128 -15.49 -9.09 -9.60
C LYS A 128 -14.31 -9.67 -10.39
N CYS A 129 -13.16 -8.98 -10.36
CA CYS A 129 -11.97 -9.47 -11.03
C CYS A 129 -11.60 -10.86 -10.51
N SER A 130 -11.35 -11.83 -11.40
CA SER A 130 -11.21 -13.24 -11.06
C SER A 130 -10.01 -13.55 -10.14
N TYR A 131 -9.00 -12.69 -10.14
CA TYR A 131 -7.77 -12.84 -9.34
C TYR A 131 -7.82 -12.07 -8.00
N CYS A 132 -8.84 -11.24 -7.80
CA CYS A 132 -8.83 -10.24 -6.73
C CYS A 132 -9.39 -10.80 -5.42
N VAL A 133 -8.66 -10.60 -4.33
CA VAL A 133 -9.04 -10.99 -2.97
C VAL A 133 -9.86 -9.94 -2.23
N TYR A 134 -9.88 -8.69 -2.71
CA TYR A 134 -10.56 -7.60 -2.02
C TYR A 134 -12.03 -7.84 -1.69
N PRO A 135 -12.85 -8.46 -2.56
CA PRO A 135 -14.23 -8.78 -2.21
C PRO A 135 -14.38 -9.66 -0.96
N MET A 136 -13.36 -10.48 -0.67
CA MET A 136 -13.35 -11.33 0.54
C MET A 136 -12.90 -10.55 1.79
N ILE A 137 -12.20 -9.43 1.62
CA ILE A 137 -11.56 -8.68 2.72
C ILE A 137 -12.39 -7.45 3.13
N VAL A 138 -12.83 -6.63 2.17
CA VAL A 138 -13.30 -5.26 2.46
C VAL A 138 -14.81 -5.11 2.60
N GLY A 139 -15.58 -6.15 2.25
CA GLY A 139 -17.04 -6.14 2.35
C GLY A 139 -17.73 -5.32 1.25
N LYS A 140 -18.95 -4.82 1.54
CA LYS A 140 -19.77 -4.09 0.56
C LYS A 140 -19.15 -2.74 0.21
N TYR A 141 -19.34 -2.32 -1.04
CA TYR A 141 -18.95 -0.99 -1.50
C TYR A 141 -19.74 0.10 -0.74
N LYS A 142 -19.02 1.13 -0.31
CA LYS A 142 -19.60 2.26 0.42
C LYS A 142 -18.86 3.55 0.12
N SER A 143 -19.57 4.54 -0.42
CA SER A 143 -19.08 5.90 -0.64
C SER A 143 -19.25 6.78 0.61
N LYS A 144 -18.35 7.73 0.80
CA LYS A 144 -18.54 8.85 1.74
C LYS A 144 -19.45 9.89 1.09
N THR A 145 -20.11 10.71 1.92
CA THR A 145 -20.86 11.86 1.41
C THR A 145 -19.92 12.94 0.92
N VAL A 146 -20.40 13.81 0.00
CA VAL A 146 -19.60 14.93 -0.52
C VAL A 146 -19.16 15.85 0.61
N GLU A 147 -20.04 16.12 1.56
CA GLU A 147 -19.77 17.00 2.73
C GLU A 147 -18.65 16.43 3.59
N SER A 148 -18.66 15.12 3.85
CA SER A 148 -17.59 14.45 4.61
C SER A 148 -16.25 14.53 3.90
N ILE A 149 -16.23 14.34 2.57
CA ILE A 149 -15.01 14.43 1.75
C ILE A 149 -14.46 15.84 1.77
N LEU A 150 -15.32 16.86 1.56
CA LEU A 150 -14.90 18.26 1.58
C LEU A 150 -14.36 18.67 2.97
N ALA A 151 -15.00 18.20 4.05
CA ALA A 151 -14.51 18.44 5.41
C ALA A 151 -13.13 17.79 5.67
N GLU A 152 -12.85 16.63 5.11
CA GLU A 152 -11.51 16.02 5.17
C GLU A 152 -10.48 16.88 4.41
N ILE A 153 -10.86 17.37 3.22
CA ILE A 153 -9.98 18.23 2.44
C ILE A 153 -9.73 19.57 3.16
N ASP A 154 -10.74 20.17 3.80
CA ASP A 154 -10.56 21.41 4.58
C ASP A 154 -9.48 21.24 5.67
N ASN A 155 -9.35 20.06 6.28
CA ASN A 155 -8.31 19.77 7.27
C ASN A 155 -6.91 19.55 6.67
N LEU A 156 -6.83 19.28 5.37
CA LEU A 156 -5.58 19.02 4.63
C LEU A 156 -5.18 20.24 3.77
N TYR A 157 -6.10 21.17 3.56
CA TYR A 157 -5.94 22.25 2.61
C TYR A 157 -4.89 23.25 3.08
N GLU A 158 -3.80 23.30 2.32
CA GLU A 158 -2.88 24.44 2.28
C GLU A 158 -2.71 24.78 0.78
N ASN A 159 -2.63 26.06 0.44
CA ASN A 159 -2.44 26.50 -0.94
C ASN A 159 -1.24 25.77 -1.57
N GLU A 160 -1.38 25.37 -2.84
CA GLU A 160 -0.38 24.66 -3.63
C GLU A 160 -0.06 23.22 -3.17
N SER A 161 -0.88 22.66 -2.27
CA SER A 161 -0.70 21.26 -1.85
C SER A 161 -1.08 20.27 -2.97
N THR A 162 -0.50 19.08 -2.91
CA THR A 162 -0.93 17.96 -3.75
C THR A 162 -1.82 17.04 -2.94
N ILE A 163 -3.08 16.88 -3.37
CA ILE A 163 -4.08 16.04 -2.73
C ILE A 163 -4.30 14.77 -3.57
N TYR A 164 -4.21 13.64 -2.92
CA TYR A 164 -4.45 12.34 -3.51
C TYR A 164 -5.90 11.91 -3.25
N ILE A 165 -6.75 11.90 -4.29
CA ILE A 165 -8.15 11.50 -4.20
C ILE A 165 -8.28 10.05 -4.67
N THR A 166 -8.76 9.17 -3.81
CA THR A 166 -8.83 7.74 -4.12
C THR A 166 -9.98 7.03 -3.42
N GLY A 167 -10.58 6.05 -4.07
CA GLY A 167 -11.27 4.96 -3.40
C GLY A 167 -10.23 4.04 -2.74
N ALA A 168 -10.61 3.32 -1.70
CA ALA A 168 -9.68 2.39 -1.07
C ALA A 168 -9.27 1.25 -2.03
N GLN A 169 -10.18 0.81 -2.90
CA GLN A 169 -9.97 -0.24 -3.90
C GLN A 169 -10.38 0.17 -5.31
N GLU A 170 -11.35 1.07 -5.43
CA GLU A 170 -11.89 1.56 -6.70
C GLU A 170 -12.40 2.99 -6.52
N THR A 171 -11.89 3.90 -7.33
CA THR A 171 -12.19 5.34 -7.23
C THR A 171 -13.36 5.74 -8.10
N SER A 172 -13.42 5.22 -9.32
CA SER A 172 -14.36 5.71 -10.35
C SER A 172 -15.81 5.32 -10.12
N ASP A 173 -16.07 4.31 -9.29
CA ASP A 173 -17.43 3.88 -8.95
C ASP A 173 -18.07 4.74 -7.85
N TYR A 174 -17.40 5.82 -7.39
CA TYR A 174 -17.93 6.71 -6.37
C TYR A 174 -19.35 7.15 -6.67
N GLY A 175 -20.20 7.00 -5.66
CA GLY A 175 -21.60 7.42 -5.69
C GLY A 175 -22.59 6.40 -6.24
N VAL A 176 -22.15 5.27 -6.77
CA VAL A 176 -23.08 4.24 -7.29
C VAL A 176 -24.02 3.75 -6.20
N ASP A 177 -23.53 3.55 -4.99
CA ASP A 177 -24.32 3.12 -3.83
C ASP A 177 -25.23 4.22 -3.28
N LEU A 178 -24.88 5.50 -3.43
CA LEU A 178 -25.64 6.65 -2.92
C LEU A 178 -26.68 7.16 -3.94
N TYR A 179 -26.35 7.12 -5.23
CA TYR A 179 -27.10 7.81 -6.29
C TYR A 179 -27.52 6.89 -7.43
N GLY A 180 -27.19 5.60 -7.37
CA GLY A 180 -27.47 4.64 -8.44
C GLY A 180 -26.59 4.79 -9.69
N THR A 181 -25.74 5.80 -9.76
CA THR A 181 -24.82 6.08 -10.89
C THR A 181 -23.48 6.58 -10.40
N ARG A 182 -22.45 6.47 -11.26
CA ARG A 182 -21.12 7.06 -10.99
C ARG A 182 -21.22 8.58 -10.87
N LYS A 183 -20.65 9.13 -9.80
CA LYS A 183 -20.63 10.58 -9.51
C LYS A 183 -19.21 11.10 -9.26
N PHE A 184 -18.19 10.33 -9.60
CA PHE A 184 -16.80 10.72 -9.37
C PHE A 184 -16.41 11.99 -10.15
N ALA A 185 -16.81 12.11 -11.43
CA ALA A 185 -16.56 13.32 -12.22
C ALA A 185 -17.20 14.56 -11.57
N THR A 186 -18.47 14.44 -11.13
CA THR A 186 -19.19 15.52 -10.42
C THR A 186 -18.53 15.89 -9.09
N LEU A 187 -18.03 14.89 -8.33
CA LEU A 187 -17.31 15.13 -7.10
C LEU A 187 -16.00 15.90 -7.37
N MET A 188 -15.24 15.46 -8.38
CA MET A 188 -14.00 16.16 -8.75
C MET A 188 -14.23 17.60 -9.18
N GLN A 189 -15.30 17.89 -9.93
CA GLN A 189 -15.66 19.27 -10.27
C GLN A 189 -15.86 20.14 -9.02
N LYS A 190 -16.63 19.65 -8.03
CA LYS A 190 -16.85 20.35 -6.76
C LYS A 190 -15.57 20.58 -5.98
N ILE A 191 -14.66 19.61 -5.97
CA ILE A 191 -13.36 19.72 -5.30
C ILE A 191 -12.50 20.78 -6.00
N LEU A 192 -12.41 20.72 -7.34
CA LEU A 192 -11.63 21.64 -8.16
C LEU A 192 -12.13 23.09 -8.05
N GLU A 193 -13.45 23.29 -7.97
CA GLU A 193 -14.08 24.61 -7.77
C GLU A 193 -13.77 25.18 -6.38
N LYS A 194 -13.84 24.34 -5.34
CA LYS A 194 -13.61 24.79 -3.96
C LYS A 194 -12.13 25.03 -3.63
N TYR A 195 -11.23 24.22 -4.23
CA TYR A 195 -9.79 24.25 -3.95
C TYR A 195 -8.96 24.37 -5.25
N PRO A 196 -9.07 25.51 -5.97
CA PRO A 196 -8.51 25.67 -7.32
C PRO A 196 -6.97 25.70 -7.35
N ASN A 197 -6.32 25.99 -6.22
CA ASN A 197 -4.85 26.12 -6.16
C ASN A 197 -4.14 24.83 -5.76
N CYS A 198 -4.87 23.73 -5.50
CA CYS A 198 -4.28 22.43 -5.22
C CYS A 198 -3.98 21.66 -6.50
N ASN A 199 -2.97 20.78 -6.43
CA ASN A 199 -2.76 19.73 -7.42
C ASN A 199 -3.43 18.44 -6.98
N TYR A 200 -3.83 17.63 -7.94
CA TYR A 200 -4.57 16.41 -7.66
C TYR A 200 -3.94 15.19 -8.34
N ILE A 201 -3.86 14.11 -7.58
CA ILE A 201 -3.59 12.77 -8.07
C ILE A 201 -4.88 11.96 -7.90
N ILE A 202 -5.37 11.38 -8.98
CA ILE A 202 -6.53 10.48 -8.96
C ILE A 202 -6.00 9.05 -8.84
N GLY A 203 -6.27 8.42 -7.69
CA GLY A 203 -5.81 7.06 -7.41
C GLY A 203 -6.72 5.99 -7.97
N TRP A 204 -6.18 4.93 -8.27
CA TRP A 204 -6.63 3.55 -8.54
C TRP A 204 -8.05 3.42 -9.07
N PHE A 205 -8.20 3.41 -10.38
CA PHE A 205 -9.49 3.14 -10.96
C PHE A 205 -9.44 2.16 -12.14
N HIS A 206 -10.53 1.47 -12.30
CA HIS A 206 -10.75 0.52 -13.37
C HIS A 206 -10.95 1.25 -14.71
N PRO A 207 -10.44 0.75 -15.84
CA PRO A 207 -10.62 1.38 -17.15
C PRO A 207 -12.08 1.71 -17.53
N ALA A 208 -13.03 0.90 -17.09
CA ALA A 208 -14.47 1.20 -17.28
C ALA A 208 -14.92 2.51 -16.65
N GLY A 209 -14.15 3.04 -15.70
CA GLY A 209 -14.42 4.32 -15.05
C GLY A 209 -13.94 5.54 -15.82
N LEU A 210 -13.18 5.36 -16.91
CA LEU A 210 -12.77 6.45 -17.78
C LEU A 210 -13.93 6.86 -18.70
N THR A 211 -14.97 7.49 -18.09
CA THR A 211 -16.15 8.00 -18.79
C THR A 211 -15.81 9.29 -19.53
N GLU A 212 -16.65 9.69 -20.50
CA GLU A 212 -16.48 10.95 -21.23
C GLU A 212 -16.53 12.16 -20.27
N GLU A 213 -17.39 12.11 -19.23
CA GLU A 213 -17.48 13.15 -18.22
C GLU A 213 -16.16 13.26 -17.43
N LEU A 214 -15.59 12.13 -16.98
CA LEU A 214 -14.32 12.14 -16.26
C LEU A 214 -13.18 12.60 -17.17
N MET A 215 -13.15 12.18 -18.44
CA MET A 215 -12.19 12.66 -19.43
C MET A 215 -12.27 14.18 -19.60
N SER A 216 -13.48 14.72 -19.69
CA SER A 216 -13.67 16.18 -19.79
C SER A 216 -13.12 16.90 -18.56
N VAL A 217 -13.37 16.39 -17.34
CA VAL A 217 -12.82 16.95 -16.10
C VAL A 217 -11.29 16.92 -16.14
N ILE A 218 -10.68 15.80 -16.51
CA ILE A 218 -9.22 15.65 -16.55
C ILE A 218 -8.60 16.57 -17.61
N THR A 219 -9.19 16.68 -18.80
CA THR A 219 -8.63 17.44 -19.90
C THR A 219 -8.75 18.95 -19.69
N ASN A 220 -9.79 19.42 -19.00
CA ASN A 220 -10.04 20.82 -18.76
C ASN A 220 -9.33 21.37 -17.51
N ASN A 221 -8.75 20.53 -16.66
CA ASN A 221 -8.13 20.95 -15.41
C ASN A 221 -6.67 20.48 -15.31
N LYS A 222 -5.75 21.40 -15.53
CA LYS A 222 -4.30 21.12 -15.52
C LYS A 222 -3.76 20.75 -14.15
N ASN A 223 -4.42 21.14 -13.09
CA ASN A 223 -4.08 20.79 -11.72
C ASN A 223 -4.40 19.33 -11.34
N ILE A 224 -5.09 18.58 -12.21
CA ILE A 224 -5.04 17.10 -12.17
C ILE A 224 -3.74 16.69 -12.87
N THR A 225 -2.73 16.32 -12.09
CA THR A 225 -1.37 16.06 -12.57
C THR A 225 -1.08 14.60 -12.85
N GLU A 226 -1.81 13.71 -12.18
CA GLU A 226 -1.63 12.26 -12.33
C GLU A 226 -2.94 11.50 -12.19
N ILE A 227 -3.05 10.42 -12.95
CA ILE A 227 -4.12 9.41 -12.82
C ILE A 227 -3.52 8.00 -12.77
N MET A 228 -4.05 7.14 -11.89
CA MET A 228 -3.64 5.74 -11.78
C MET A 228 -4.68 4.82 -12.38
N LEU A 229 -4.45 4.43 -13.62
CA LEU A 229 -5.36 3.60 -14.43
C LEU A 229 -4.84 2.18 -14.55
N HIS A 230 -5.35 1.25 -13.75
CA HIS A 230 -4.88 -0.13 -13.70
C HIS A 230 -5.47 -0.98 -14.82
N ILE A 231 -4.72 -1.14 -15.92
CA ILE A 231 -5.17 -1.93 -17.08
C ILE A 231 -5.06 -3.43 -16.87
N GLN A 232 -4.12 -3.87 -16.05
CA GLN A 232 -3.77 -5.25 -15.70
C GLN A 232 -3.23 -6.09 -16.87
N HIS A 233 -3.85 -6.06 -18.02
CA HIS A 233 -3.40 -6.70 -19.27
C HIS A 233 -4.00 -5.97 -20.50
N VAL A 234 -3.63 -6.42 -21.72
CA VAL A 234 -4.16 -5.86 -22.98
C VAL A 234 -4.79 -6.90 -23.89
N SER A 235 -4.46 -8.18 -23.72
CA SER A 235 -5.07 -9.27 -24.49
C SER A 235 -6.53 -9.45 -24.10
N ASP A 236 -7.43 -9.38 -25.08
CA ASP A 236 -8.88 -9.54 -24.89
C ASP A 236 -9.22 -10.85 -24.16
N LYS A 237 -8.53 -11.94 -24.51
CA LYS A 237 -8.76 -13.24 -23.87
C LYS A 237 -8.37 -13.23 -22.40
N ILE A 238 -7.20 -12.68 -22.06
CA ILE A 238 -6.74 -12.59 -20.66
C ILE A 238 -7.65 -11.66 -19.86
N LEU A 239 -8.02 -10.51 -20.41
CA LEU A 239 -8.94 -9.58 -19.74
C LEU A 239 -10.32 -10.19 -19.53
N GLN A 240 -10.82 -11.00 -20.46
CA GLN A 240 -12.06 -11.77 -20.29
C GLN A 240 -11.93 -12.76 -19.13
N ASP A 241 -10.83 -13.53 -19.07
CA ASP A 241 -10.58 -14.48 -17.98
C ASP A 241 -10.36 -13.77 -16.63
N MET A 242 -9.82 -12.56 -16.66
CA MET A 242 -9.72 -11.65 -15.50
C MET A 242 -11.05 -11.03 -15.10
N ASN A 243 -12.12 -11.17 -15.90
CA ASN A 243 -13.41 -10.48 -15.75
C ASN A 243 -13.24 -8.95 -15.75
N ARG A 244 -12.55 -8.42 -16.76
CA ARG A 244 -12.22 -6.99 -16.92
C ARG A 244 -12.65 -6.45 -18.28
N THR A 245 -12.77 -5.11 -18.36
CA THR A 245 -13.03 -4.38 -19.60
C THR A 245 -11.92 -4.62 -20.62
N GLN A 246 -12.32 -4.86 -21.88
CA GLN A 246 -11.39 -5.09 -22.97
C GLN A 246 -10.54 -3.85 -23.25
N PHE A 247 -9.25 -4.05 -23.56
CA PHE A 247 -8.33 -2.93 -23.81
C PHE A 247 -8.75 -2.07 -25.01
N LYS A 248 -9.21 -2.68 -26.08
CA LYS A 248 -9.71 -1.99 -27.29
C LYS A 248 -10.82 -1.00 -27.00
N ASP A 249 -11.64 -1.25 -25.96
CA ASP A 249 -12.81 -0.41 -25.63
C ASP A 249 -12.40 0.96 -25.03
N PHE A 250 -11.18 1.08 -24.53
CA PHE A 250 -10.69 2.32 -23.94
C PHE A 250 -9.34 2.84 -24.50
N GLU A 251 -8.68 2.11 -25.40
CA GLU A 251 -7.41 2.56 -26.01
C GLU A 251 -7.56 3.91 -26.73
N SER A 252 -8.69 4.12 -27.42
CA SER A 252 -8.98 5.41 -28.07
C SER A 252 -9.02 6.57 -27.09
N LYS A 253 -9.54 6.35 -25.88
CA LYS A 253 -9.59 7.34 -24.79
C LYS A 253 -8.19 7.67 -24.28
N LEU A 254 -7.30 6.66 -24.12
CA LEU A 254 -5.90 6.89 -23.78
C LEU A 254 -5.18 7.74 -24.82
N LYS A 255 -5.38 7.45 -26.12
CA LYS A 255 -4.84 8.25 -27.22
C LYS A 255 -5.32 9.70 -27.14
N THR A 256 -6.60 9.90 -26.87
CA THR A 256 -7.19 11.24 -26.73
C THR A 256 -6.62 11.98 -25.53
N LEU A 257 -6.51 11.33 -24.34
CA LEU A 257 -5.91 11.92 -23.16
C LEU A 257 -4.47 12.35 -23.41
N LYS A 258 -3.63 11.48 -23.98
CA LYS A 258 -2.23 11.81 -24.29
C LYS A 258 -2.08 12.94 -25.30
N LYS A 259 -3.01 13.04 -26.27
CA LYS A 259 -3.04 14.15 -27.24
C LYS A 259 -3.42 15.49 -26.59
N LEU A 260 -4.45 15.48 -25.73
CA LEU A 260 -4.98 16.70 -25.10
C LEU A 260 -4.19 17.14 -23.88
N ARG A 261 -3.60 16.17 -23.16
CA ARG A 261 -2.82 16.35 -21.94
C ARG A 261 -1.50 15.59 -22.00
N PRO A 262 -0.55 16.03 -22.84
CA PRO A 262 0.77 15.38 -22.94
C PRO A 262 1.57 15.48 -21.62
N ASP A 263 1.25 16.46 -20.77
CA ASP A 263 1.80 16.70 -19.43
C ASP A 263 1.27 15.73 -18.37
N LEU A 264 0.09 15.11 -18.59
CA LEU A 264 -0.55 14.23 -17.62
C LEU A 264 0.28 12.97 -17.39
N VAL A 265 0.62 12.71 -16.14
CA VAL A 265 1.19 11.42 -15.72
C VAL A 265 0.06 10.38 -15.70
N ILE A 266 0.22 9.32 -16.47
CA ILE A 266 -0.69 8.15 -16.42
C ILE A 266 0.13 6.98 -15.89
N SER A 267 -0.14 6.60 -14.65
CA SER A 267 0.46 5.43 -14.02
C SER A 267 -0.44 4.21 -14.25
N THR A 268 0.17 3.04 -14.40
CA THR A 268 -0.58 1.79 -14.57
C THR A 268 0.08 0.64 -13.82
N GLU A 269 -0.71 -0.40 -13.58
CA GLU A 269 -0.21 -1.69 -13.11
C GLU A 269 -0.66 -2.79 -14.08
N VAL A 270 0.24 -3.75 -14.33
CA VAL A 270 -0.02 -4.93 -15.16
C VAL A 270 0.33 -6.20 -14.41
N ILE A 271 -0.40 -7.28 -14.71
CA ILE A 271 -0.16 -8.61 -14.18
C ILE A 271 0.41 -9.49 -15.29
N VAL A 272 1.56 -10.13 -15.02
CA VAL A 272 2.17 -11.12 -15.90
C VAL A 272 2.05 -12.52 -15.31
N GLY A 273 2.03 -13.53 -16.17
CA GLY A 273 1.90 -14.92 -15.74
C GLY A 273 0.52 -15.30 -15.24
N PHE A 274 -0.52 -14.60 -15.69
CA PHE A 274 -1.90 -15.00 -15.44
C PHE A 274 -2.17 -16.37 -16.08
N PRO A 275 -3.02 -17.25 -15.48
CA PRO A 275 -3.28 -18.57 -16.04
C PRO A 275 -3.67 -18.54 -17.51
N GLY A 276 -2.97 -19.32 -18.34
CA GLY A 276 -3.18 -19.38 -19.77
C GLY A 276 -2.54 -18.28 -20.60
N GLU A 277 -1.81 -17.33 -20.02
CA GLU A 277 -1.09 -16.28 -20.77
C GLU A 277 0.00 -16.87 -21.62
N THR A 278 -0.12 -16.75 -22.95
CA THR A 278 0.86 -17.21 -23.93
C THR A 278 1.97 -16.17 -24.17
N ASP A 279 3.08 -16.60 -24.78
CA ASP A 279 4.15 -15.66 -25.21
C ASP A 279 3.67 -14.62 -26.22
N ALA A 280 2.71 -14.97 -27.08
CA ALA A 280 2.12 -14.02 -28.02
C ALA A 280 1.36 -12.90 -27.29
N GLN A 281 0.58 -13.24 -26.28
CA GLN A 281 -0.18 -12.30 -25.46
C GLN A 281 0.75 -11.45 -24.57
N PHE A 282 1.82 -12.03 -24.04
CA PHE A 282 2.85 -11.26 -23.34
C PHE A 282 3.54 -10.25 -24.29
N LYS A 283 3.88 -10.65 -25.53
CA LYS A 283 4.42 -9.74 -26.55
C LYS A 283 3.42 -8.63 -26.90
N GLU A 284 2.13 -8.94 -26.99
CA GLU A 284 1.07 -7.95 -27.20
C GLU A 284 1.07 -6.89 -26.09
N LEU A 285 1.13 -7.32 -24.81
CA LEU A 285 1.26 -6.41 -23.67
C LEU A 285 2.48 -5.51 -23.80
N VAL A 286 3.66 -6.07 -24.05
CA VAL A 286 4.91 -5.32 -24.22
C VAL A 286 4.79 -4.29 -25.36
N ASN A 287 4.18 -4.66 -26.47
CA ASN A 287 4.00 -3.76 -27.63
C ASN A 287 3.08 -2.57 -27.29
N VAL A 288 2.04 -2.78 -26.47
CA VAL A 288 1.18 -1.68 -26.03
C VAL A 288 1.93 -0.77 -25.04
N LEU A 289 2.70 -1.33 -24.10
CA LEU A 289 3.49 -0.53 -23.16
C LEU A 289 4.51 0.36 -23.91
N LYS A 290 5.08 -0.11 -25.01
CA LYS A 290 5.99 0.67 -25.90
C LYS A 290 5.32 1.85 -26.61
N LYS A 291 3.98 1.91 -26.70
CA LYS A 291 3.28 3.05 -27.30
C LYS A 291 3.37 4.35 -26.48
N GLY A 292 3.91 4.30 -25.26
CA GLY A 292 4.16 5.48 -24.44
C GLY A 292 2.89 6.11 -23.82
N TYR A 293 1.81 5.33 -23.69
CA TYR A 293 0.62 5.81 -22.98
C TYR A 293 0.86 6.05 -21.51
N PHE A 294 1.72 5.24 -20.91
CA PHE A 294 1.97 5.21 -19.47
C PHE A 294 3.33 5.82 -19.14
N SER A 295 3.34 6.69 -18.16
CA SER A 295 4.55 7.37 -17.68
C SER A 295 5.21 6.60 -16.53
N ASP A 296 4.42 5.81 -15.79
CA ASP A 296 4.89 4.92 -14.74
C ASP A 296 4.18 3.57 -14.85
N ILE A 297 4.94 2.48 -14.66
CA ILE A 297 4.45 1.12 -14.83
C ILE A 297 4.83 0.30 -13.61
N GLY A 298 3.82 -0.26 -12.94
CA GLY A 298 3.97 -1.34 -11.99
C GLY A 298 3.76 -2.68 -12.69
N VAL A 299 4.58 -3.68 -12.39
CA VAL A 299 4.39 -5.04 -12.86
C VAL A 299 4.29 -6.01 -11.69
N ALA A 300 3.15 -6.68 -11.58
CA ALA A 300 2.93 -7.76 -10.62
C ALA A 300 3.02 -9.13 -11.32
N SER A 301 3.65 -10.10 -10.69
CA SER A 301 3.47 -11.48 -11.13
C SER A 301 2.24 -12.09 -10.48
N TYR A 302 1.45 -12.81 -11.28
CA TYR A 302 0.22 -13.44 -10.80
C TYR A 302 0.50 -14.43 -9.66
N GLU A 303 -0.25 -14.29 -8.58
CA GLU A 303 -0.27 -15.21 -7.44
C GLU A 303 -1.63 -15.92 -7.38
N ALA A 304 -1.61 -17.26 -7.27
CA ALA A 304 -2.82 -18.05 -7.12
C ALA A 304 -3.29 -18.02 -5.66
N VAL A 305 -4.12 -17.04 -5.31
CA VAL A 305 -4.65 -16.91 -3.96
C VAL A 305 -5.90 -17.79 -3.79
N GLU A 306 -5.88 -18.66 -2.80
CA GLU A 306 -7.00 -19.53 -2.48
C GLU A 306 -8.32 -18.75 -2.29
N GLY A 307 -9.41 -19.28 -2.80
CA GLY A 307 -10.72 -18.64 -2.79
C GLY A 307 -10.99 -17.75 -4.01
N THR A 308 -9.97 -17.36 -4.78
CA THR A 308 -10.16 -16.62 -6.03
C THR A 308 -10.55 -17.54 -7.18
N LEU A 309 -11.30 -17.00 -8.15
CA LEU A 309 -11.68 -17.76 -9.34
C LEU A 309 -10.46 -18.12 -10.20
N ALA A 310 -9.51 -17.20 -10.34
CA ALA A 310 -8.31 -17.39 -11.15
C ALA A 310 -7.39 -18.49 -10.60
N ALA A 311 -7.39 -18.73 -9.29
CA ALA A 311 -6.61 -19.84 -8.71
C ALA A 311 -7.05 -21.22 -9.19
N LYS A 312 -8.31 -21.34 -9.66
CA LYS A 312 -8.90 -22.58 -10.17
C LYS A 312 -8.77 -22.75 -11.69
N LEU A 313 -8.27 -21.72 -12.39
CA LEU A 313 -8.10 -21.79 -13.84
C LEU A 313 -6.99 -22.79 -14.21
N PRO A 314 -7.17 -23.54 -15.31
CA PRO A 314 -6.12 -24.42 -15.84
C PRO A 314 -4.94 -23.58 -16.39
N ASN A 315 -3.87 -24.30 -16.77
CA ASN A 315 -2.69 -23.71 -17.40
C ASN A 315 -2.00 -22.62 -16.55
N GLN A 316 -1.85 -22.90 -15.26
CA GLN A 316 -1.05 -22.06 -14.36
C GLN A 316 0.38 -21.92 -14.92
N ILE A 317 0.87 -20.67 -14.94
CA ILE A 317 2.21 -20.39 -15.46
C ILE A 317 3.26 -20.69 -14.38
N SER A 318 4.40 -21.27 -14.80
CA SER A 318 5.48 -21.57 -13.88
C SER A 318 6.09 -20.31 -13.26
N THR A 319 6.60 -20.43 -12.05
CA THR A 319 7.27 -19.34 -11.32
C THR A 319 8.46 -18.77 -12.12
N SER A 320 9.24 -19.64 -12.76
CA SER A 320 10.37 -19.22 -13.59
C SER A 320 9.94 -18.35 -14.78
N GLU A 321 8.83 -18.69 -15.42
CA GLU A 321 8.29 -17.92 -16.54
C GLU A 321 7.69 -16.59 -16.08
N LYS A 322 6.95 -16.57 -14.96
CA LYS A 322 6.46 -15.33 -14.34
C LYS A 322 7.62 -14.38 -14.04
N LYS A 323 8.70 -14.91 -13.44
CA LYS A 323 9.90 -14.13 -13.13
C LYS A 323 10.56 -13.58 -14.40
N ARG A 324 10.71 -14.41 -15.44
CA ARG A 324 11.26 -13.99 -16.74
C ARG A 324 10.47 -12.83 -17.35
N ARG A 325 9.12 -12.92 -17.36
CA ARG A 325 8.24 -11.88 -17.91
C ARG A 325 8.33 -10.58 -17.10
N MET A 326 8.34 -10.69 -15.77
CA MET A 326 8.45 -9.53 -14.87
C MET A 326 9.81 -8.82 -15.06
N GLU A 327 10.92 -9.56 -15.08
CA GLU A 327 12.26 -8.98 -15.28
C GLU A 327 12.41 -8.33 -16.66
N TYR A 328 11.76 -8.89 -17.70
CA TYR A 328 11.74 -8.28 -19.03
C TYR A 328 11.04 -6.90 -19.00
N ILE A 329 9.87 -6.79 -18.37
CA ILE A 329 9.17 -5.49 -18.25
C ILE A 329 9.99 -4.52 -17.40
N LYS A 330 10.53 -4.98 -16.27
CA LYS A 330 11.38 -4.17 -15.38
C LYS A 330 12.56 -3.56 -16.12
N SER A 331 13.32 -4.38 -16.83
CA SER A 331 14.51 -3.92 -17.57
C SER A 331 14.18 -3.03 -18.77
N THR A 332 13.02 -3.28 -19.43
CA THR A 332 12.61 -2.51 -20.62
C THR A 332 12.02 -1.15 -20.28
N PHE A 333 11.27 -1.04 -19.16
CA PHE A 333 10.49 0.15 -18.83
C PHE A 333 10.89 0.80 -17.49
N SER A 334 11.93 0.30 -16.80
CA SER A 334 12.28 0.71 -15.43
C SER A 334 11.10 0.56 -14.45
N ALA A 335 10.29 -0.50 -14.65
CA ALA A 335 9.04 -0.71 -13.94
C ALA A 335 9.26 -1.08 -12.47
N THR A 336 8.34 -0.66 -11.60
CA THR A 336 8.26 -1.14 -10.21
C THR A 336 7.74 -2.58 -10.18
N CYS A 337 8.43 -3.49 -9.49
CA CYS A 337 8.11 -4.91 -9.47
C CYS A 337 7.45 -5.36 -8.18
N TYR A 338 6.40 -6.18 -8.32
CA TYR A 338 5.70 -6.86 -7.24
C TYR A 338 5.73 -8.37 -7.49
N PRO A 339 6.81 -9.07 -7.07
CA PRO A 339 6.92 -10.52 -7.28
C PRO A 339 5.86 -11.26 -6.47
N ALA A 340 5.33 -12.35 -7.05
CA ALA A 340 4.52 -13.30 -6.28
C ALA A 340 5.39 -13.93 -5.18
N ASP A 341 4.80 -14.19 -4.04
CA ASP A 341 5.49 -14.88 -2.96
C ASP A 341 5.53 -16.38 -3.24
N GLU A 342 6.74 -16.92 -3.35
CA GLU A 342 6.97 -18.35 -3.62
C GLU A 342 6.92 -19.20 -2.33
N ASN A 343 6.98 -18.55 -1.16
CA ASN A 343 6.95 -19.24 0.11
C ASN A 343 5.50 -19.47 0.56
N SER A 344 5.21 -20.69 1.00
CA SER A 344 3.92 -20.93 1.64
C SER A 344 3.84 -20.17 2.97
N SER A 345 2.66 -19.68 3.32
CA SER A 345 2.42 -19.10 4.65
C SER A 345 2.84 -20.05 5.77
N GLN A 346 2.66 -21.37 5.54
CA GLN A 346 3.05 -22.41 6.50
C GLN A 346 4.55 -22.43 6.78
N SER A 347 5.41 -22.26 5.75
CA SER A 347 6.88 -22.32 5.97
C SER A 347 7.38 -21.21 6.89
N ILE A 348 6.75 -20.03 6.86
CA ILE A 348 7.15 -18.92 7.73
C ILE A 348 6.53 -19.05 9.12
N ILE A 349 5.30 -19.58 9.20
CA ILE A 349 4.71 -19.96 10.48
C ILE A 349 5.61 -20.97 11.18
N ASP A 350 6.10 -21.97 10.46
CA ASP A 350 7.01 -22.99 10.99
C ASP A 350 8.34 -22.39 11.47
N GLU A 351 8.93 -21.46 10.72
CA GLU A 351 10.12 -20.72 11.16
C GLU A 351 9.84 -19.88 12.42
N TYR A 352 8.70 -19.19 12.46
CA TYR A 352 8.28 -18.45 13.64
C TYR A 352 8.12 -19.37 14.85
N LEU A 353 7.42 -20.51 14.70
CA LEU A 353 7.18 -21.47 15.79
C LEU A 353 8.50 -22.04 16.31
N LYS A 354 9.44 -22.33 15.42
CA LYS A 354 10.79 -22.78 15.81
C LYS A 354 11.52 -21.71 16.62
N ALA A 355 11.52 -20.48 16.16
CA ALA A 355 12.14 -19.34 16.85
C ALA A 355 11.46 -19.07 18.20
N TYR A 356 10.12 -19.10 18.25
CA TYR A 356 9.35 -18.93 19.48
C TYR A 356 9.63 -20.06 20.49
N SER A 357 9.72 -21.31 20.05
CA SER A 357 10.09 -22.45 20.90
C SER A 357 11.47 -22.31 21.53
N LEU A 358 12.44 -21.78 20.77
CA LEU A 358 13.77 -21.48 21.31
C LEU A 358 13.72 -20.32 22.31
N LEU A 359 12.96 -19.26 22.01
CA LEU A 359 12.77 -18.12 22.92
C LEU A 359 12.21 -18.55 24.28
N GLN A 360 11.28 -19.53 24.31
CA GLN A 360 10.71 -20.04 25.56
C GLN A 360 11.73 -20.79 26.45
N LYS A 361 12.80 -21.31 25.85
CA LYS A 361 13.88 -22.03 26.53
C LYS A 361 14.98 -21.11 27.08
N LEU A 362 15.00 -19.85 26.65
CA LEU A 362 16.02 -18.89 27.08
C LEU A 362 15.68 -18.30 28.45
N PRO A 363 16.69 -18.02 29.32
CA PRO A 363 16.48 -17.28 30.55
C PRO A 363 15.83 -15.91 30.31
N GLN A 364 14.99 -15.44 31.22
CA GLN A 364 14.25 -14.18 31.05
C GLN A 364 15.10 -12.92 30.93
N ASN A 365 16.33 -12.98 31.44
CA ASN A 365 17.30 -11.88 31.48
C ASN A 365 18.26 -11.85 30.30
N VAL A 366 18.14 -12.77 29.34
CA VAL A 366 19.01 -12.78 28.13
C VAL A 366 18.41 -11.87 27.06
N LEU A 367 19.23 -10.97 26.52
CA LEU A 367 18.86 -10.17 25.35
C LEU A 367 18.73 -11.10 24.14
N VAL A 368 17.54 -11.12 23.57
CA VAL A 368 17.20 -12.00 22.44
C VAL A 368 18.11 -11.77 21.24
N SER A 369 18.63 -10.54 21.07
CA SER A 369 19.58 -10.16 20.03
C SER A 369 20.90 -10.95 20.06
N GLU A 370 21.42 -11.25 21.25
CA GLU A 370 22.68 -11.99 21.40
C GLU A 370 22.52 -13.50 21.10
N GLU A 371 21.42 -14.10 21.57
CA GLU A 371 21.13 -15.50 21.31
C GLU A 371 20.68 -15.76 19.86
N ARG A 372 20.12 -14.75 19.20
CA ARG A 372 19.70 -14.80 17.81
C ARG A 372 20.91 -14.94 16.87
N GLN A 373 22.02 -14.23 17.11
CA GLN A 373 23.26 -14.39 16.36
C GLN A 373 23.82 -15.80 16.50
N LYS A 374 23.67 -16.41 17.68
CA LYS A 374 24.16 -17.75 17.98
C LYS A 374 23.41 -18.88 17.27
N TYR A 375 22.10 -18.68 17.00
CA TYR A 375 21.25 -19.78 16.47
C TYR A 375 20.82 -19.58 15.02
N ASN A 376 21.22 -18.51 14.33
CA ASN A 376 20.79 -18.25 12.94
C ASN A 376 19.28 -18.42 12.73
N LEU A 377 18.45 -17.87 13.64
CA LEU A 377 17.07 -18.25 13.84
C LEU A 377 16.09 -17.80 12.77
N ILE A 378 16.51 -16.97 11.81
CA ILE A 378 15.69 -16.63 10.66
C ILE A 378 16.52 -16.83 9.41
N ALA A 379 16.10 -17.77 8.59
CA ALA A 379 16.73 -18.05 7.31
C ALA A 379 16.78 -16.78 6.44
N GLY A 380 17.96 -16.43 6.00
CA GLY A 380 18.15 -15.21 5.22
C GLY A 380 19.03 -14.19 5.90
N THR A 381 19.63 -14.56 7.00
CA THR A 381 20.95 -14.17 7.46
C THR A 381 21.45 -12.77 7.08
N ASP A 382 22.12 -12.09 7.90
CA ASP A 382 22.67 -10.74 7.74
C ASP A 382 21.66 -9.59 7.69
N THR A 383 20.39 -9.86 7.93
CA THR A 383 19.30 -9.01 7.49
C THR A 383 18.44 -8.43 8.60
N ASN A 384 18.58 -8.85 9.86
CA ASN A 384 17.52 -8.58 10.81
C ASN A 384 17.60 -7.21 11.51
N GLU A 385 18.75 -6.71 11.86
CA GLU A 385 18.93 -5.27 12.10
C GLU A 385 18.67 -4.47 10.81
N LYS A 386 19.10 -5.03 9.68
CA LYS A 386 18.84 -4.47 8.35
C LYS A 386 17.36 -4.53 7.96
N LEU A 387 16.52 -5.47 8.40
CA LEU A 387 15.13 -5.54 7.94
C LEU A 387 14.23 -4.51 8.64
N THR A 388 14.29 -4.37 9.94
CA THR A 388 13.54 -3.33 10.66
C THR A 388 14.05 -1.96 10.29
N PHE A 389 15.36 -1.82 10.19
CA PHE A 389 16.02 -0.63 9.69
C PHE A 389 15.73 -0.39 8.21
N SER A 390 15.83 -1.42 7.35
CA SER A 390 15.55 -1.32 5.91
C SER A 390 14.12 -0.92 5.63
N ASN A 391 13.16 -1.35 6.42
CA ASN A 391 11.74 -0.99 6.24
C ASN A 391 11.46 0.43 6.65
N HIS A 392 11.98 0.87 7.80
CA HIS A 392 11.92 2.28 8.20
C HIS A 392 12.68 3.16 7.21
N PHE A 393 13.84 2.73 6.76
CA PHE A 393 14.64 3.44 5.79
C PHE A 393 13.93 3.53 4.43
N ASN A 394 13.36 2.45 3.92
CA ASN A 394 12.59 2.45 2.68
C ASN A 394 11.33 3.34 2.80
N TYR A 395 10.65 3.32 3.93
CA TYR A 395 9.54 4.23 4.21
C TYR A 395 9.98 5.69 4.19
N VAL A 396 11.08 6.03 4.88
CA VAL A 396 11.66 7.38 4.90
C VAL A 396 12.05 7.81 3.49
N VAL A 397 12.75 6.96 2.73
CA VAL A 397 13.14 7.23 1.33
C VAL A 397 11.91 7.44 0.45
N HIS A 398 10.88 6.60 0.59
CA HIS A 398 9.64 6.75 -0.16
C HIS A 398 8.95 8.08 0.14
N LYS A 399 8.83 8.47 1.43
CA LYS A 399 8.24 9.76 1.82
C LYS A 399 9.04 10.94 1.28
N ILE A 400 10.38 10.92 1.38
CA ILE A 400 11.25 11.95 0.83
C ILE A 400 11.14 12.04 -0.70
N THR A 401 11.03 10.89 -1.38
CA THR A 401 10.86 10.84 -2.85
C THR A 401 9.58 11.54 -3.29
N ASN A 402 8.51 11.36 -2.53
CA ASN A 402 7.19 11.91 -2.83
C ASN A 402 6.95 13.34 -2.29
N ALA A 403 7.84 13.85 -1.44
CA ALA A 403 7.78 15.23 -0.92
C ALA A 403 8.19 16.25 -2.00
N ARG A 404 7.35 16.44 -3.01
CA ARG A 404 7.64 17.31 -4.17
C ARG A 404 7.19 18.74 -3.97
N SER A 405 6.04 18.97 -3.33
CA SER A 405 5.53 20.30 -2.98
C SER A 405 6.07 20.76 -1.62
N ASP A 406 5.97 22.06 -1.34
CA ASP A 406 6.36 22.58 -0.04
C ASP A 406 5.42 22.11 1.07
N PHE A 407 4.16 21.83 0.74
CA PHE A 407 3.23 21.17 1.64
C PHE A 407 3.69 19.76 2.02
N ASP A 408 4.04 18.92 1.03
CA ASP A 408 4.54 17.56 1.29
C ASP A 408 5.81 17.58 2.15
N LYS A 409 6.72 18.53 1.89
CA LYS A 409 7.94 18.74 2.68
C LYS A 409 7.62 19.10 4.13
N LYS A 410 6.65 20.02 4.36
CA LYS A 410 6.22 20.42 5.70
C LYS A 410 5.58 19.24 6.46
N GLN A 411 4.74 18.44 5.78
CA GLN A 411 4.18 17.22 6.33
C GLN A 411 5.27 16.17 6.67
N CYS A 412 6.24 15.97 5.78
CA CYS A 412 7.36 15.11 6.05
C CYS A 412 8.21 15.57 7.25
N LYS A 413 8.49 16.88 7.38
CA LYS A 413 9.17 17.41 8.57
C LYS A 413 8.42 17.13 9.86
N LYS A 414 7.10 17.35 9.86
CA LYS A 414 6.22 17.05 11.00
C LYS A 414 6.23 15.55 11.33
N MET A 415 6.20 14.70 10.30
CA MET A 415 6.30 13.25 10.47
C MET A 415 7.66 12.82 11.02
N PHE A 416 8.75 13.40 10.51
CA PHE A 416 10.11 13.06 10.97
C PHE A 416 10.48 13.69 12.32
N SER A 417 9.66 14.60 12.86
CA SER A 417 9.89 15.18 14.20
C SER A 417 9.79 14.16 15.33
N VAL A 418 9.18 13.00 15.08
CA VAL A 418 9.09 11.89 16.05
C VAL A 418 10.37 11.06 16.12
N TYR A 419 11.29 11.20 15.16
CA TYR A 419 12.59 10.53 15.18
C TYR A 419 13.59 11.30 16.01
N THR A 420 14.48 10.60 16.72
CA THR A 420 15.62 11.24 17.39
C THR A 420 16.56 11.88 16.37
N ASP A 421 17.36 12.85 16.79
CA ASP A 421 18.30 13.52 15.88
C ASP A 421 19.39 12.57 15.38
N GLU A 422 19.77 11.57 16.19
CA GLU A 422 20.69 10.50 15.79
C GLU A 422 20.07 9.64 14.67
N ALA A 423 18.80 9.25 14.78
CA ALA A 423 18.12 8.47 13.76
C ALA A 423 17.96 9.25 12.45
N LYS A 424 17.62 10.53 12.51
CA LYS A 424 17.53 11.41 11.34
C LYS A 424 18.89 11.56 10.65
N THR A 425 19.96 11.80 11.43
CA THR A 425 21.33 11.91 10.94
C THR A 425 21.76 10.62 10.25
N MET A 426 21.50 9.47 10.85
CA MET A 426 21.81 8.17 10.28
C MET A 426 21.10 7.94 8.94
N PHE A 427 19.78 8.22 8.85
CA PHE A 427 19.05 8.13 7.59
C PHE A 427 19.61 9.05 6.52
N TYR A 428 19.95 10.29 6.90
CA TYR A 428 20.56 11.23 5.96
C TYR A 428 21.91 10.75 5.44
N GLU A 429 22.79 10.26 6.31
CA GLU A 429 24.12 9.77 5.91
C GLU A 429 24.03 8.57 4.95
N ILE A 430 23.08 7.65 5.17
CA ILE A 430 22.87 6.52 4.26
C ILE A 430 22.37 7.02 2.90
N ILE A 431 21.44 7.98 2.86
CA ILE A 431 20.94 8.54 1.60
C ILE A 431 22.05 9.33 0.90
N ARG A 432 22.84 10.10 1.64
CA ARG A 432 23.97 10.89 1.12
C ARG A 432 25.02 10.02 0.45
N ASN A 433 25.41 8.94 1.12
CA ASN A 433 26.49 8.05 0.67
C ASN A 433 26.00 6.95 -0.29
N GLY A 434 24.70 6.70 -0.38
CA GLY A 434 24.10 5.70 -1.25
C GLY A 434 23.95 6.16 -2.72
N ASN A 435 23.59 5.21 -3.57
CA ASN A 435 23.36 5.46 -5.01
C ASN A 435 21.97 6.07 -5.27
N PHE A 436 21.73 7.27 -4.76
CA PHE A 436 20.47 7.99 -4.92
C PHE A 436 20.64 9.23 -5.81
N LYS A 437 19.55 9.64 -6.48
CA LYS A 437 19.53 10.83 -7.34
C LYS A 437 19.88 12.09 -6.53
N PRO A 438 20.62 13.07 -7.09
CA PRO A 438 20.99 14.31 -6.39
C PRO A 438 19.81 15.05 -5.76
N ALA A 439 18.69 15.16 -6.48
CA ALA A 439 17.47 15.81 -5.97
C ALA A 439 16.85 15.11 -4.74
N LEU A 440 17.02 13.79 -4.59
CA LEU A 440 16.60 13.08 -3.38
C LEU A 440 17.54 13.39 -2.22
N LYS A 441 18.85 13.43 -2.46
CA LYS A 441 19.85 13.74 -1.44
C LYS A 441 19.67 15.15 -0.87
N GLU A 442 19.35 16.12 -1.72
CA GLU A 442 19.06 17.48 -1.32
C GLU A 442 17.78 17.58 -0.48
N ARG A 443 16.69 16.90 -0.91
CA ARG A 443 15.46 16.83 -0.12
C ARG A 443 15.66 16.11 1.22
N ALA A 444 16.43 15.03 1.24
CA ALA A 444 16.75 14.34 2.48
C ALA A 444 17.49 15.26 3.47
N ARG A 445 18.45 16.04 3.00
CA ARG A 445 19.12 17.05 3.83
C ARG A 445 18.12 18.04 4.43
N TYR A 446 17.22 18.59 3.62
CA TYR A 446 16.22 19.55 4.07
C TYR A 446 15.18 18.96 5.06
N LEU A 447 14.81 17.68 4.90
CA LEU A 447 13.73 17.05 5.65
C LEU A 447 14.17 16.35 6.92
N LEU A 448 15.43 15.89 6.98
CA LEU A 448 15.97 15.11 8.10
C LEU A 448 16.88 15.95 9.00
N LEU A 449 17.58 16.93 8.44
CA LEU A 449 18.45 17.87 9.16
C LEU A 449 17.83 19.27 9.21
#